data_ebd4ab9a3627907e482d000a0a0507fb
#
_entry.id   ebd4ab9a3627907e482d000a0a0507fb
#
_cell.length_a   1.000
_cell.length_b   1.000
_cell.length_c   1.000
_cell.angle_alpha   90.00
_cell.angle_beta   90.00
_cell.angle_gamma   90.00
#
_symmetry.space_group_name_H-M   'P 1'
#
loop_
_entity.id
_entity.type
_entity.pdbx_description
1 polymer ?
#
loop_
_entity_poly.entity_id
_entity_poly.type
_entity_poly.pdbx_seq_one_letter_code
_entity_poly.pdbx_strand_id
1 'polypeptide(L)'
;MSAQFKAKNNPRVIAIQKIYGKFYNKDEDLTVGKHRFKKFIKDIINGTIERNDLITEELETQLKQDLILSHLDKLFQVIIKCAVFELLYKPKTSSKIIIKEYLIASNSFLEDSQSKYLNALLDKI
;
A
#
# COMPACT_ATOMS: atom_id res chain seq x y z
N MET A 1 -4.33 -19.44 3.35
CA MET A 1 -5.53 -18.73 3.74
C MET A 1 -5.21 -17.35 4.19
N SER A 2 -5.63 -16.47 3.37
CA SER A 2 -5.41 -15.06 3.66
C SER A 2 -6.24 -14.55 4.84
N ALA A 3 -7.29 -15.28 5.19
CA ALA A 3 -8.20 -14.88 6.26
C ALA A 3 -7.66 -15.14 7.66
N GLN A 4 -6.43 -15.63 7.77
CA GLN A 4 -5.84 -15.93 9.08
C GLN A 4 -5.52 -14.70 9.91
N PHE A 5 -5.53 -13.51 9.32
CA PHE A 5 -5.38 -12.27 10.04
C PHE A 5 -6.70 -11.53 10.09
N LYS A 6 -7.09 -11.06 11.28
CA LYS A 6 -8.14 -10.06 11.39
C LYS A 6 -7.58 -8.75 10.83
N ALA A 7 -8.46 -7.88 10.36
CA ALA A 7 -8.04 -6.62 9.74
C ALA A 7 -7.02 -5.87 10.60
N LYS A 8 -7.28 -5.77 11.91
CA LYS A 8 -6.40 -5.03 12.82
C LYS A 8 -5.01 -5.63 12.96
N ASN A 9 -4.82 -6.91 12.62
CA ASN A 9 -3.53 -7.59 12.72
C ASN A 9 -2.90 -7.84 11.36
N ASN A 10 -3.56 -7.44 10.28
CA ASN A 10 -3.00 -7.59 8.94
C ASN A 10 -1.81 -6.66 8.79
N PRO A 11 -0.61 -7.19 8.48
CA PRO A 11 0.59 -6.36 8.42
C PRO A 11 0.49 -5.20 7.42
N ARG A 12 -0.14 -5.42 6.29
CA ARG A 12 -0.30 -4.37 5.28
C ARG A 12 -1.30 -3.31 5.73
N VAL A 13 -2.36 -3.70 6.43
CA VAL A 13 -3.30 -2.75 7.02
C VAL A 13 -2.58 -1.84 8.02
N ILE A 14 -1.74 -2.43 8.88
CA ILE A 14 -0.97 -1.66 9.85
C ILE A 14 -0.06 -0.64 9.15
N ALA A 15 0.66 -1.08 8.12
CA ALA A 15 1.55 -0.20 7.38
C ALA A 15 0.78 0.95 6.72
N ILE A 16 -0.34 0.64 6.09
CA ILE A 16 -1.20 1.65 5.44
C ILE A 16 -1.68 2.67 6.46
N GLN A 17 -2.16 2.22 7.61
CA GLN A 17 -2.64 3.13 8.66
C GLN A 17 -1.55 4.05 9.19
N LYS A 18 -0.36 3.51 9.41
CA LYS A 18 0.77 4.31 9.90
C LYS A 18 1.18 5.39 8.91
N ILE A 19 1.30 5.03 7.64
CA ILE A 19 1.68 6.00 6.60
C ILE A 19 0.58 7.04 6.42
N TYR A 20 -0.67 6.61 6.40
CA TYR A 20 -1.80 7.52 6.26
C TYR A 20 -1.82 8.55 7.41
N GLY A 21 -1.61 8.08 8.64
CA GLY A 21 -1.55 8.97 9.80
C GLY A 21 -0.47 10.03 9.65
N LYS A 22 0.65 9.68 9.02
CA LYS A 22 1.76 10.61 8.82
C LYS A 22 1.39 11.80 7.92
N PHE A 23 0.44 11.63 7.01
CA PHE A 23 -0.03 12.73 6.17
C PHE A 23 -0.71 13.84 6.98
N TYR A 24 -1.35 13.48 8.07
CA TYR A 24 -2.10 14.43 8.89
C TYR A 24 -1.33 14.92 10.10
N ASN A 25 -0.28 14.21 10.48
CA ASN A 25 0.51 14.55 11.65
C ASN A 25 1.97 14.21 11.38
N LYS A 26 2.77 15.23 11.12
CA LYS A 26 4.20 15.04 10.82
C LYS A 26 4.95 14.38 11.97
N ASP A 27 4.43 14.52 13.18
CA ASP A 27 5.02 13.92 14.36
C ASP A 27 4.44 12.54 14.67
N GLU A 28 3.63 12.01 13.75
CA GLU A 28 3.04 10.70 13.92
C GLU A 28 4.14 9.66 14.21
N ASP A 29 3.90 8.87 15.24
CA ASP A 29 4.84 7.81 15.61
C ASP A 29 4.71 6.63 14.66
N LEU A 30 5.78 6.35 13.92
CA LEU A 30 5.83 5.23 12.99
C LEU A 30 6.32 3.95 13.65
N THR A 31 6.50 3.96 14.96
CA THR A 31 6.93 2.76 15.70
C THR A 31 5.89 1.65 15.54
N VAL A 32 6.38 0.46 15.22
CA VAL A 32 5.53 -0.72 15.12
C VAL A 32 5.59 -1.47 16.44
N GLY A 33 4.43 -1.75 17.02
CA GLY A 33 4.34 -2.52 18.24
C GLY A 33 4.70 -3.99 18.03
N LYS A 34 4.45 -4.79 19.05
CA LYS A 34 4.69 -6.22 18.96
C LYS A 34 3.85 -6.82 17.84
N HIS A 35 4.50 -7.50 16.90
CA HIS A 35 3.82 -8.15 15.81
C HIS A 35 4.70 -9.25 15.23
N ARG A 36 4.06 -10.33 14.82
CA ARG A 36 4.73 -11.47 14.20
C ARG A 36 5.56 -11.06 12.99
N PHE A 37 5.08 -10.10 12.20
CA PHE A 37 5.73 -9.61 11.00
C PHE A 37 6.24 -8.19 11.15
N LYS A 38 6.73 -7.84 12.34
CA LYS A 38 7.18 -6.49 12.64
C LYS A 38 8.21 -5.96 11.64
N LYS A 39 9.19 -6.77 11.29
CA LYS A 39 10.24 -6.35 10.34
C LYS A 39 9.65 -6.04 8.97
N PHE A 40 8.75 -6.89 8.51
CA PHE A 40 8.07 -6.71 7.23
C PHE A 40 7.26 -5.41 7.22
N ILE A 41 6.51 -5.14 8.30
CA ILE A 41 5.73 -3.91 8.43
C ILE A 41 6.64 -2.69 8.37
N LYS A 42 7.74 -2.72 9.10
CA LYS A 42 8.72 -1.62 9.10
C LYS A 42 9.33 -1.41 7.71
N ASP A 43 9.60 -2.50 7.00
CA ASP A 43 10.15 -2.41 5.64
C ASP A 43 9.18 -1.71 4.70
N ILE A 44 7.88 -2.03 4.79
CA ILE A 44 6.87 -1.38 3.95
C ILE A 44 6.79 0.11 4.29
N ILE A 45 6.70 0.44 5.58
CA ILE A 45 6.58 1.83 6.01
C ILE A 45 7.78 2.64 5.54
N ASN A 46 8.97 2.20 5.91
CA ASN A 46 10.18 2.95 5.62
C ASN A 46 10.48 2.98 4.13
N GLY A 47 10.31 1.85 3.46
CA GLY A 47 10.57 1.77 2.02
C GLY A 47 9.64 2.63 1.21
N THR A 48 8.35 2.65 1.55
CA THR A 48 7.37 3.46 0.82
C THR A 48 7.65 4.94 1.02
N ILE A 49 7.96 5.34 2.26
CA ILE A 49 8.27 6.75 2.56
C ILE A 49 9.55 7.18 1.88
N GLU A 50 10.61 6.41 2.01
CA GLU A 50 11.93 6.74 1.44
C GLU A 50 11.89 6.82 -0.08
N ARG A 51 11.09 5.98 -0.73
CA ARG A 51 11.01 5.91 -2.18
C ARG A 51 9.77 6.57 -2.75
N ASN A 52 9.14 7.43 -1.96
CA ASN A 52 7.90 8.09 -2.38
C ASN A 52 8.01 8.76 -3.75
N ASP A 53 9.11 9.49 -4.00
CA ASP A 53 9.28 10.21 -5.25
C ASP A 53 9.46 9.26 -6.43
N LEU A 54 10.23 8.19 -6.25
CA LEU A 54 10.43 7.18 -7.29
C LEU A 54 9.13 6.43 -7.60
N ILE A 55 8.39 6.09 -6.55
CA ILE A 55 7.11 5.39 -6.70
C ILE A 55 6.11 6.28 -7.42
N THR A 56 6.03 7.56 -7.04
CA THR A 56 5.14 8.52 -7.68
C THR A 56 5.48 8.67 -9.16
N GLU A 57 6.76 8.77 -9.47
CA GLU A 57 7.22 8.88 -10.86
C GLU A 57 6.83 7.65 -11.67
N GLU A 58 7.02 6.46 -11.11
CA GLU A 58 6.66 5.22 -11.77
C GLU A 58 5.15 5.15 -12.03
N LEU A 59 4.34 5.50 -11.01
CA LEU A 59 2.90 5.52 -11.16
C LEU A 59 2.45 6.48 -12.27
N GLU A 60 2.99 7.68 -12.26
CA GLU A 60 2.63 8.69 -13.27
C GLU A 60 3.06 8.28 -14.66
N THR A 61 4.19 7.62 -14.78
CA THR A 61 4.69 7.13 -16.05
C THR A 61 3.82 6.01 -16.60
N GLN A 62 3.46 5.04 -15.77
CA GLN A 62 2.70 3.87 -16.18
C GLN A 62 1.23 4.17 -16.41
N LEU A 63 0.66 5.10 -15.66
CA LEU A 63 -0.78 5.36 -15.64
C LEU A 63 -1.14 6.74 -16.21
N LYS A 64 -0.23 7.35 -16.90
CA LYS A 64 -0.21 8.76 -17.26
C LYS A 64 -1.50 9.34 -17.81
N GLN A 65 -2.25 8.63 -18.62
CA GLN A 65 -3.47 9.15 -19.21
C GLN A 65 -4.72 8.76 -18.47
N ASP A 66 -4.59 7.76 -17.60
CA ASP A 66 -5.72 7.21 -16.86
C ASP A 66 -5.80 7.78 -15.45
N LEU A 67 -4.75 8.44 -14.99
CA LEU A 67 -4.62 8.76 -13.58
C LEU A 67 -3.90 10.07 -13.34
N ILE A 68 -4.53 10.94 -12.55
CA ILE A 68 -3.85 12.07 -11.93
C ILE A 68 -3.79 11.73 -10.45
N LEU A 69 -2.63 11.27 -10.01
CA LEU A 69 -2.46 10.71 -8.67
C LEU A 69 -2.94 11.66 -7.56
N SER A 70 -2.64 12.95 -7.71
CA SER A 70 -3.03 13.94 -6.70
C SER A 70 -4.53 14.13 -6.57
N HIS A 71 -5.31 13.68 -7.56
CA HIS A 71 -6.78 13.77 -7.51
C HIS A 71 -7.41 12.59 -6.77
N LEU A 72 -6.63 11.55 -6.49
CA LEU A 72 -7.13 10.42 -5.75
C LEU A 72 -7.21 10.72 -4.26
N ASP A 73 -8.13 10.05 -3.60
CA ASP A 73 -8.23 10.09 -2.15
C ASP A 73 -6.88 9.74 -1.51
N LYS A 74 -6.52 10.43 -0.43
CA LYS A 74 -5.24 10.22 0.25
C LYS A 74 -5.02 8.76 0.67
N LEU A 75 -6.05 8.16 1.22
CA LEU A 75 -5.95 6.77 1.67
C LEU A 75 -5.69 5.84 0.48
N PHE A 76 -6.39 6.06 -0.63
CA PHE A 76 -6.17 5.30 -1.85
C PHE A 76 -4.73 5.47 -2.36
N GLN A 77 -4.22 6.71 -2.30
CA GLN A 77 -2.83 6.98 -2.68
C GLN A 77 -1.85 6.18 -1.83
N VAL A 78 -2.07 6.11 -0.52
CA VAL A 78 -1.20 5.34 0.37
C VAL A 78 -1.25 3.86 0.02
N ILE A 79 -2.44 3.32 -0.20
CA ILE A 79 -2.60 1.91 -0.54
C ILE A 79 -1.83 1.56 -1.81
N ILE A 80 -2.02 2.34 -2.88
CA ILE A 80 -1.38 2.04 -4.15
C ILE A 80 0.14 2.22 -4.06
N LYS A 81 0.62 3.19 -3.30
CA LYS A 81 2.07 3.40 -3.14
C LYS A 81 2.71 2.24 -2.38
N CYS A 82 2.06 1.73 -1.33
CA CYS A 82 2.57 0.58 -0.61
C CYS A 82 2.65 -0.65 -1.51
N ALA A 83 1.61 -0.87 -2.31
CA ALA A 83 1.57 -2.00 -3.23
C ALA A 83 2.67 -1.88 -4.28
N VAL A 84 2.86 -0.69 -4.85
CA VAL A 84 3.91 -0.45 -5.84
C VAL A 84 5.29 -0.66 -5.22
N PHE A 85 5.50 -0.23 -3.97
CA PHE A 85 6.75 -0.50 -3.29
C PHE A 85 7.07 -1.99 -3.29
N GLU A 86 6.11 -2.84 -2.91
CA GLU A 86 6.36 -4.28 -2.89
C GLU A 86 6.56 -4.83 -4.31
N LEU A 87 5.78 -4.37 -5.28
CA LEU A 87 5.90 -4.86 -6.65
C LEU A 87 7.28 -4.55 -7.25
N LEU A 88 7.82 -3.38 -6.96
CA LEU A 88 9.09 -2.95 -7.54
C LEU A 88 10.31 -3.39 -6.73
N TYR A 89 10.20 -3.44 -5.41
CA TYR A 89 11.35 -3.61 -4.54
C TYR A 89 11.35 -4.91 -3.74
N LYS A 90 10.33 -5.76 -3.93
CA LYS A 90 10.27 -7.07 -3.28
C LYS A 90 10.05 -8.16 -4.33
N PRO A 91 11.01 -8.37 -5.23
CA PRO A 91 10.82 -9.26 -6.39
C PRO A 91 10.69 -10.74 -6.03
N LYS A 92 11.01 -11.13 -4.83
CA LYS A 92 10.88 -12.54 -4.41
C LYS A 92 9.44 -12.98 -4.26
N THR A 93 8.51 -12.05 -4.07
CA THR A 93 7.09 -12.36 -3.97
C THR A 93 6.44 -12.09 -5.32
N SER A 94 5.64 -13.03 -5.81
CA SER A 94 5.02 -12.86 -7.12
C SER A 94 4.05 -11.68 -7.11
N SER A 95 3.93 -11.00 -8.25
CA SER A 95 3.04 -9.86 -8.37
C SER A 95 1.59 -10.25 -8.10
N LYS A 96 1.16 -11.44 -8.52
CA LYS A 96 -0.20 -11.91 -8.25
C LYS A 96 -0.50 -12.00 -6.76
N ILE A 97 0.47 -12.47 -5.98
CA ILE A 97 0.31 -12.58 -4.53
C ILE A 97 0.26 -11.19 -3.91
N ILE A 98 1.15 -10.29 -4.32
CA ILE A 98 1.18 -8.94 -3.79
C ILE A 98 -0.15 -8.24 -4.05
N ILE A 99 -0.64 -8.28 -5.29
CA ILE A 99 -1.90 -7.65 -5.66
C ILE A 99 -3.04 -8.22 -4.82
N LYS A 100 -3.12 -9.53 -4.71
CA LYS A 100 -4.16 -10.21 -3.93
C LYS A 100 -4.14 -9.74 -2.47
N GLU A 101 -2.94 -9.67 -1.88
CA GLU A 101 -2.81 -9.28 -0.48
C GLU A 101 -3.23 -7.82 -0.25
N TYR A 102 -2.94 -6.93 -1.21
CA TYR A 102 -3.39 -5.54 -1.09
C TYR A 102 -4.89 -5.39 -1.31
N LEU A 103 -5.49 -6.23 -2.15
CA LEU A 103 -6.94 -6.23 -2.28
C LEU A 103 -7.61 -6.70 -0.98
N ILE A 104 -7.05 -7.70 -0.33
CA ILE A 104 -7.54 -8.17 0.96
C ILE A 104 -7.40 -7.09 2.02
N ALA A 105 -6.22 -6.48 2.12
CA ALA A 105 -5.97 -5.42 3.08
C ALA A 105 -6.91 -4.24 2.86
N SER A 106 -7.12 -3.87 1.60
CA SER A 106 -7.94 -2.70 1.27
C SER A 106 -9.42 -2.89 1.56
N ASN A 107 -9.89 -4.13 1.72
CA ASN A 107 -11.29 -4.38 2.11
C ASN A 107 -11.68 -3.70 3.42
N SER A 108 -10.70 -3.36 4.25
CA SER A 108 -10.95 -2.63 5.50
C SER A 108 -11.25 -1.16 5.25
N PHE A 109 -10.97 -0.64 4.05
CA PHE A 109 -11.01 0.79 3.76
C PHE A 109 -11.83 1.15 2.53
N LEU A 110 -11.92 0.26 1.55
CA LEU A 110 -12.46 0.57 0.23
C LEU A 110 -13.75 -0.17 -0.05
N GLU A 111 -14.60 0.47 -0.86
CA GLU A 111 -15.79 -0.17 -1.40
C GLU A 111 -15.44 -1.04 -2.61
N ASP A 112 -16.36 -1.90 -3.03
CA ASP A 112 -16.11 -2.84 -4.13
C ASP A 112 -15.65 -2.16 -5.41
N SER A 113 -16.26 -1.03 -5.78
CA SER A 113 -15.88 -0.31 -7.00
C SER A 113 -14.44 0.21 -6.91
N GLN A 114 -14.05 0.68 -5.74
CA GLN A 114 -12.69 1.16 -5.50
C GLN A 114 -11.69 0.00 -5.52
N SER A 115 -12.07 -1.15 -4.98
CA SER A 115 -11.21 -2.33 -5.01
C SER A 115 -10.98 -2.82 -6.43
N LYS A 116 -12.02 -2.80 -7.27
CA LYS A 116 -11.90 -3.16 -8.68
C LYS A 116 -10.98 -2.20 -9.42
N TYR A 117 -11.09 -0.92 -9.12
CA TYR A 117 -10.24 0.10 -9.71
C TYR A 117 -8.77 -0.10 -9.29
N LEU A 118 -8.54 -0.36 -8.00
CA LEU A 118 -7.21 -0.66 -7.50
C LEU A 118 -6.60 -1.86 -8.22
N ASN A 119 -7.37 -2.93 -8.36
CA ASN A 119 -6.90 -4.12 -9.06
C ASN A 119 -6.47 -3.79 -10.50
N ALA A 120 -7.31 -3.04 -11.21
CA ALA A 120 -7.01 -2.64 -12.59
C ALA A 120 -5.74 -1.80 -12.69
N LEU A 121 -5.54 -0.88 -11.74
CA LEU A 121 -4.33 -0.06 -11.72
C LEU A 121 -3.08 -0.89 -11.44
N LEU A 122 -3.15 -1.79 -10.47
CA LEU A 122 -1.99 -2.61 -10.09
C LEU A 122 -1.59 -3.59 -11.20
N ASP A 123 -2.54 -4.05 -11.98
CA ASP A 123 -2.26 -4.94 -13.11
C ASP A 123 -1.43 -4.26 -14.19
N LYS A 124 -1.41 -2.92 -14.23
CA LYS A 124 -0.64 -2.16 -15.22
C LYS A 124 0.81 -1.94 -14.79
N ILE A 125 1.11 -2.14 -13.53
CA ILE A 125 2.48 -1.97 -13.02
C ILE A 125 3.31 -3.26 -13.30
#